data_09e47f243fc9df0ba37232d40186461a
#
_entry.id   09e47f243fc9df0ba37232d40186461a
#
_cell.length_a   1.000
_cell.length_b   1.000
_cell.length_c   1.000
_cell.angle_alpha   90.00
_cell.angle_beta   90.00
_cell.angle_gamma   90.00
#
_symmetry.space_group_name_H-M   'P 1'
#
loop_
_entity.id
_entity.type
_entity.pdbx_description
1 polymer ?
#
loop_
_entity_poly.entity_id
_entity_poly.type
_entity_poly.pdbx_seq_one_letter_code
_entity_poly.pdbx_strand_id
1 'polypeptide(L)'
;MNLVLEQSGTLGHWTLNPTEAGRTDVLRLTYSWDAPRRWGRLALERADGGQAQIINLKEPRPWRLADLKALLQHGPFRFVSTDVQYLALSDQVEPVGPMPSLSENTPIATPQGYQPLASLQRGDLVLTGDGATVPVLHALKREMPTVGTFQPIRLRAPYFGLLQDIDVASSQRLVLSGSEVEYLLGQQSVPVPACHLLATHTAYRPKIDKPTMTYMQLVLPDHDAPLAGGAVVESLFIGRLRRDRARLAASLLSGLDRASLPEHGRSKYPVLRSFDATVLAERRIA
;
A
#
# COMPACT_ATOMS: atom_id res chain seq x y z
N MET A 1 -5.51 -17.56 -11.06
CA MET A 1 -5.18 -16.63 -12.15
C MET A 1 -4.09 -17.23 -13.00
N ASN A 2 -4.31 -17.29 -14.30
CA ASN A 2 -3.31 -17.81 -15.24
C ASN A 2 -2.74 -16.64 -16.03
N LEU A 3 -1.41 -16.54 -16.11
CA LEU A 3 -0.71 -15.67 -17.02
C LEU A 3 -0.13 -16.50 -18.15
N VAL A 4 -0.49 -16.15 -19.36
CA VAL A 4 0.09 -16.71 -20.58
C VAL A 4 0.80 -15.58 -21.31
N LEU A 5 2.08 -15.77 -21.58
CA LEU A 5 2.90 -14.84 -22.36
C LEU A 5 3.45 -15.58 -23.56
N GLU A 6 3.01 -15.18 -24.74
CA GLU A 6 3.58 -15.66 -26.00
C GLU A 6 4.48 -14.60 -26.60
N GLN A 7 5.71 -14.97 -26.89
CA GLN A 7 6.68 -14.05 -27.47
C GLN A 7 7.63 -14.79 -28.42
N SER A 8 7.64 -14.38 -29.66
CA SER A 8 8.53 -14.96 -30.70
C SER A 8 8.48 -16.50 -30.76
N GLY A 9 7.26 -17.07 -30.70
CA GLY A 9 7.03 -18.51 -30.74
C GLY A 9 7.38 -19.28 -29.46
N THR A 10 7.69 -18.58 -28.39
CA THR A 10 7.87 -19.20 -27.07
C THR A 10 6.69 -18.85 -26.18
N LEU A 11 6.06 -19.87 -25.61
CA LEU A 11 4.93 -19.77 -24.70
C LEU A 11 5.42 -19.94 -23.25
N GLY A 12 5.16 -18.92 -22.44
CA GLY A 12 5.27 -19.00 -20.97
C GLY A 12 3.89 -19.12 -20.36
N HIS A 13 3.69 -20.04 -19.45
CA HIS A 13 2.43 -20.22 -18.73
C HIS A 13 2.72 -20.36 -17.24
N TRP A 14 2.09 -19.49 -16.44
CA TRP A 14 2.22 -19.50 -14.98
C TRP A 14 0.85 -19.41 -14.34
N THR A 15 0.66 -20.23 -13.30
CA THR A 15 -0.56 -20.21 -12.48
C THR A 15 -0.26 -19.59 -11.13
N LEU A 16 -0.99 -18.56 -10.79
CA LEU A 16 -0.99 -17.89 -9.51
C LEU A 16 -2.34 -18.15 -8.84
N ASN A 17 -2.33 -18.74 -7.65
CA ASN A 17 -3.54 -19.04 -6.90
C ASN A 17 -3.64 -18.07 -5.72
N PRO A 18 -4.38 -16.96 -5.85
CA PRO A 18 -4.59 -16.07 -4.72
C PRO A 18 -5.30 -16.86 -3.62
N THR A 19 -4.62 -17.03 -2.48
CA THR A 19 -5.21 -17.62 -1.29
C THR A 19 -6.34 -16.69 -0.79
N GLU A 20 -7.55 -17.23 -0.67
CA GLU A 20 -8.73 -16.51 -0.14
C GLU A 20 -9.20 -15.29 -0.95
N ALA A 21 -8.92 -15.22 -2.24
CA ALA A 21 -9.42 -14.14 -3.09
C ALA A 21 -10.96 -14.25 -3.25
N GLY A 22 -11.64 -13.20 -2.83
CA GLY A 22 -13.06 -13.01 -3.10
C GLY A 22 -13.31 -12.55 -4.55
N ARG A 23 -14.57 -12.61 -4.99
CA ARG A 23 -14.96 -12.19 -6.37
C ARG A 23 -14.74 -10.70 -6.64
N THR A 24 -14.69 -9.89 -5.59
CA THR A 24 -14.56 -8.42 -5.65
C THR A 24 -13.17 -7.91 -5.32
N ASP A 25 -12.19 -8.81 -5.14
CA ASP A 25 -10.85 -8.42 -4.78
C ASP A 25 -10.15 -7.73 -5.94
N VAL A 26 -9.50 -6.61 -5.63
CA VAL A 26 -8.61 -5.94 -6.57
C VAL A 26 -7.23 -6.55 -6.45
N LEU A 27 -6.77 -7.14 -7.54
CA LEU A 27 -5.47 -7.80 -7.63
C LEU A 27 -4.50 -6.95 -8.45
N ARG A 28 -3.24 -6.92 -8.02
CA ARG A 28 -2.14 -6.32 -8.75
C ARG A 28 -1.17 -7.39 -9.21
N LEU A 29 -1.02 -7.51 -10.52
CA LEU A 29 -0.03 -8.36 -11.13
C LEU A 29 1.20 -7.53 -11.52
N THR A 30 2.37 -7.91 -11.04
CA THR A 30 3.64 -7.26 -11.39
C THR A 30 4.54 -8.27 -12.08
N TYR A 31 4.88 -7.99 -13.35
CA TYR A 31 5.88 -8.72 -14.10
C TYR A 31 7.16 -7.89 -14.17
N SER A 32 8.25 -8.42 -13.64
CA SER A 32 9.56 -7.77 -13.64
C SER A 32 10.56 -8.63 -14.40
N TRP A 33 11.48 -8.01 -15.14
CA TRP A 33 12.55 -8.74 -15.82
C TRP A 33 13.85 -7.91 -15.89
N ASP A 34 14.94 -8.61 -15.81
CA ASP A 34 16.30 -8.12 -16.07
C ASP A 34 16.98 -9.12 -16.99
N ALA A 35 16.85 -8.90 -18.29
CA ALA A 35 17.32 -9.83 -19.31
C ALA A 35 18.85 -10.04 -19.27
N PRO A 36 19.71 -9.01 -19.06
CA PRO A 36 21.15 -9.19 -18.88
C PRO A 36 21.51 -10.13 -17.73
N ARG A 37 20.74 -10.08 -16.63
CA ARG A 37 20.93 -10.98 -15.47
C ARG A 37 20.18 -12.29 -15.58
N ARG A 38 19.48 -12.55 -16.69
CA ARG A 38 18.63 -13.73 -16.90
C ARG A 38 17.64 -13.95 -15.75
N TRP A 39 17.16 -12.86 -15.17
CA TRP A 39 16.29 -12.87 -14.00
C TRP A 39 14.94 -12.27 -14.34
N GLY A 40 13.89 -12.87 -13.76
CA GLY A 40 12.56 -12.32 -13.79
C GLY A 40 11.73 -12.72 -12.59
N ARG A 41 10.64 -12.00 -12.39
CA ARG A 41 9.71 -12.22 -11.30
C ARG A 41 8.30 -11.89 -11.73
N LEU A 42 7.39 -12.78 -11.36
CA LEU A 42 5.97 -12.56 -11.42
C LEU A 42 5.44 -12.47 -9.98
N ALA A 43 4.73 -11.41 -9.65
CA ALA A 43 4.15 -11.22 -8.33
C ALA A 43 2.66 -10.91 -8.44
N LEU A 44 1.85 -11.56 -7.61
CA LEU A 44 0.43 -11.28 -7.47
C LEU A 44 0.17 -10.81 -6.04
N GLU A 45 -0.46 -9.66 -5.92
CA GLU A 45 -0.77 -9.00 -4.66
C GLU A 45 -2.23 -8.59 -4.60
N ARG A 46 -2.81 -8.57 -3.41
CA ARG A 46 -4.12 -7.94 -3.17
C ARG A 46 -3.91 -6.47 -2.85
N ALA A 47 -4.79 -5.62 -3.35
CA ALA A 47 -4.71 -4.17 -3.12
C ALA A 47 -4.98 -3.78 -1.66
N ASP A 48 -5.75 -4.58 -0.92
CA ASP A 48 -6.10 -4.38 0.48
C ASP A 48 -5.04 -4.91 1.47
N GLY A 49 -3.96 -5.47 0.96
CA GLY A 49 -2.86 -6.07 1.73
C GLY A 49 -2.88 -7.60 1.68
N GLY A 50 -1.99 -8.20 2.45
CA GLY A 50 -1.79 -9.63 2.47
C GLY A 50 -0.41 -10.03 1.94
N GLN A 51 -0.16 -11.33 1.86
CA GLN A 51 1.11 -11.83 1.39
C GLN A 51 1.14 -11.88 -0.13
N ALA A 52 2.15 -11.26 -0.74
CA ALA A 52 2.41 -11.39 -2.16
C ALA A 52 2.77 -12.83 -2.52
N GLN A 53 2.16 -13.37 -3.58
CA GLN A 53 2.64 -14.59 -4.22
C GLN A 53 3.73 -14.21 -5.23
N ILE A 54 4.85 -14.90 -5.16
CA ILE A 54 6.02 -14.60 -5.99
C ILE A 54 6.47 -15.88 -6.71
N ILE A 55 6.62 -15.77 -8.02
CA ILE A 55 7.24 -16.78 -8.88
C ILE A 55 8.49 -16.17 -9.48
N ASN A 56 9.64 -16.80 -9.26
CA ASN A 56 10.88 -16.43 -9.92
C ASN A 56 10.92 -17.06 -11.31
N LEU A 57 11.25 -16.28 -12.30
CA LEU A 57 11.35 -16.66 -13.69
C LEU A 57 12.83 -16.77 -14.07
N LYS A 58 13.18 -17.86 -14.73
CA LYS A 58 14.51 -18.03 -15.31
C LYS A 58 14.47 -17.58 -16.76
N GLU A 59 15.47 -16.79 -17.16
CA GLU A 59 15.68 -16.34 -18.54
C GLU A 59 14.42 -15.70 -19.18
N PRO A 60 13.80 -14.69 -18.53
CA PRO A 60 12.67 -14.01 -19.13
C PRO A 60 13.13 -13.30 -20.40
N ARG A 61 12.33 -13.37 -21.44
CA ARG A 61 12.61 -12.62 -22.66
C ARG A 61 12.22 -11.16 -22.46
N PRO A 62 13.07 -10.20 -22.87
CA PRO A 62 12.73 -8.78 -22.83
C PRO A 62 11.58 -8.50 -23.82
N TRP A 63 10.67 -7.64 -23.41
CA TRP A 63 9.62 -7.17 -24.28
C TRP A 63 10.21 -6.21 -25.32
N ARG A 64 9.71 -6.27 -26.55
CA ARG A 64 10.09 -5.31 -27.57
C ARG A 64 9.47 -3.95 -27.26
N LEU A 65 10.22 -2.88 -27.50
CA LEU A 65 9.72 -1.51 -27.29
C LEU A 65 8.43 -1.23 -28.09
N ALA A 66 8.31 -1.81 -29.29
CA ALA A 66 7.11 -1.69 -30.12
C ALA A 66 5.89 -2.31 -29.44
N ASP A 67 6.04 -3.49 -28.80
CA ASP A 67 4.95 -4.18 -28.11
C ASP A 67 4.55 -3.40 -26.85
N LEU A 68 5.53 -2.86 -26.10
CA LEU A 68 5.25 -2.00 -24.95
C LEU A 68 4.50 -0.73 -25.33
N LYS A 69 4.88 -0.08 -26.43
CA LYS A 69 4.17 1.09 -26.96
C LYS A 69 2.74 0.74 -27.39
N ALA A 70 2.56 -0.40 -28.08
CA ALA A 70 1.24 -0.87 -28.50
C ALA A 70 0.36 -1.22 -27.30
N LEU A 71 0.93 -1.73 -26.22
CA LEU A 71 0.21 -2.05 -24.99
C LEU A 71 -0.29 -0.80 -24.26
N LEU A 72 0.46 0.31 -24.30
CA LEU A 72 0.11 1.57 -23.63
C LEU A 72 -0.80 2.47 -24.48
N GLN A 73 -0.76 2.36 -25.79
CA GLN A 73 -1.53 3.18 -26.71
C GLN A 73 -2.85 2.51 -27.09
N HIS A 74 -3.91 3.29 -27.27
CA HIS A 74 -5.14 2.77 -27.85
C HIS A 74 -4.91 2.43 -29.33
N GLY A 75 -5.27 1.21 -29.72
CA GLY A 75 -5.09 0.76 -31.09
C GLY A 75 -5.79 -0.58 -31.38
N PRO A 76 -5.91 -0.96 -32.65
CA PRO A 76 -6.67 -2.14 -33.09
C PRO A 76 -6.06 -3.48 -32.63
N PHE A 77 -4.79 -3.48 -32.24
CA PHE A 77 -4.07 -4.67 -31.76
C PHE A 77 -4.04 -4.80 -30.24
N ARG A 78 -4.72 -3.89 -29.53
CA ARG A 78 -4.81 -3.90 -28.09
C ARG A 78 -6.22 -4.26 -27.65
N PHE A 79 -6.32 -5.36 -26.91
CA PHE A 79 -7.53 -5.67 -26.14
C PHE A 79 -7.19 -5.66 -24.64
N VAL A 80 -7.92 -4.83 -23.89
CA VAL A 80 -7.83 -4.75 -22.43
C VAL A 80 -9.24 -4.86 -21.88
N SER A 81 -9.48 -5.85 -21.03
CA SER A 81 -10.78 -6.01 -20.36
C SER A 81 -11.13 -4.78 -19.54
N THR A 82 -12.42 -4.49 -19.42
CA THR A 82 -12.96 -3.45 -18.52
C THR A 82 -12.63 -3.67 -17.04
N ASP A 83 -12.29 -4.91 -16.67
CA ASP A 83 -11.86 -5.26 -15.32
C ASP A 83 -10.45 -4.77 -14.99
N VAL A 84 -9.65 -4.41 -16.00
CA VAL A 84 -8.31 -3.86 -15.82
C VAL A 84 -8.41 -2.38 -15.46
N GLN A 85 -8.20 -2.05 -14.21
CA GLN A 85 -8.31 -0.68 -13.71
C GLN A 85 -7.19 0.23 -14.23
N TYR A 86 -5.97 -0.30 -14.36
CA TYR A 86 -4.83 0.44 -14.92
C TYR A 86 -3.73 -0.50 -15.41
N LEU A 87 -2.88 0.05 -16.25
CA LEU A 87 -1.64 -0.55 -16.72
C LEU A 87 -0.53 0.49 -16.60
N ALA A 88 0.59 0.12 -16.01
CA ALA A 88 1.77 0.97 -15.88
C ALA A 88 3.04 0.21 -16.25
N LEU A 89 4.01 0.92 -16.81
CA LEU A 89 5.35 0.43 -17.07
C LEU A 89 6.35 1.25 -16.27
N SER A 90 7.37 0.59 -15.76
CA SER A 90 8.50 1.21 -15.06
C SER A 90 9.81 0.73 -15.68
N ASP A 91 10.82 1.58 -15.71
CA ASP A 91 12.20 1.25 -16.06
C ASP A 91 13.00 0.69 -14.88
N GLN A 92 12.35 0.56 -13.72
CA GLN A 92 12.90 -0.01 -12.50
C GLN A 92 12.25 -1.35 -12.18
N VAL A 93 12.99 -2.22 -11.49
CA VAL A 93 12.40 -3.41 -10.89
C VAL A 93 11.58 -2.99 -9.67
N GLU A 94 10.27 -2.91 -9.85
CA GLU A 94 9.38 -2.44 -8.82
C GLU A 94 9.32 -3.41 -7.62
N PRO A 95 9.47 -2.91 -6.38
CA PRO A 95 9.32 -3.75 -5.19
C PRO A 95 7.87 -4.22 -5.03
N VAL A 96 7.70 -5.36 -4.36
CA VAL A 96 6.40 -5.96 -4.02
C VAL A 96 6.31 -6.24 -2.51
N GLY A 97 5.10 -6.37 -1.99
CA GLY A 97 4.85 -6.54 -0.56
C GLY A 97 4.49 -5.24 0.15
N PRO A 98 4.92 -5.03 1.39
CA PRO A 98 4.53 -3.84 2.16
C PRO A 98 4.87 -2.54 1.45
N MET A 99 3.87 -1.65 1.34
CA MET A 99 3.93 -0.41 0.57
C MET A 99 3.70 0.80 1.45
N PRO A 100 4.47 1.89 1.26
CA PRO A 100 4.17 3.20 1.84
C PRO A 100 2.81 3.70 1.36
N SER A 101 2.11 4.44 2.24
CA SER A 101 0.73 4.84 1.98
C SER A 101 0.33 6.24 2.48
N LEU A 102 1.24 7.00 3.08
CA LEU A 102 1.02 8.39 3.45
C LEU A 102 1.75 9.31 2.47
N SER A 103 1.19 10.47 2.15
CA SER A 103 1.91 11.52 1.42
C SER A 103 3.14 11.98 2.20
N GLU A 104 4.23 12.30 1.51
CA GLU A 104 5.47 12.78 2.12
C GLU A 104 5.30 14.04 2.97
N ASN A 105 4.29 14.86 2.68
CA ASN A 105 3.96 16.07 3.42
C ASN A 105 3.01 15.84 4.59
N THR A 106 2.59 14.61 4.85
CA THR A 106 1.69 14.30 5.99
C THR A 106 2.35 14.72 7.29
N PRO A 107 1.69 15.57 8.12
CA PRO A 107 2.26 15.99 9.40
C PRO A 107 2.17 14.84 10.39
N ILE A 108 3.30 14.43 10.93
CA ILE A 108 3.41 13.40 11.99
C ILE A 108 3.68 14.08 13.33
N ALA A 109 2.94 13.69 14.35
CA ALA A 109 3.12 14.22 15.71
C ALA A 109 4.44 13.71 16.30
N THR A 110 5.25 14.64 16.78
CA THR A 110 6.49 14.39 17.52
C THR A 110 6.44 15.10 18.88
N PRO A 111 7.33 14.80 19.82
CA PRO A 111 7.42 15.56 21.08
C PRO A 111 7.68 17.06 20.90
N GLN A 112 8.20 17.48 19.73
CA GLN A 112 8.46 18.88 19.37
C GLN A 112 7.33 19.52 18.55
N GLY A 113 6.21 18.83 18.36
CA GLY A 113 5.11 19.26 17.52
C GLY A 113 5.02 18.48 16.20
N TYR A 114 4.11 18.88 15.32
CA TYR A 114 3.92 18.23 14.03
C TYR A 114 5.06 18.55 13.06
N GLN A 115 5.62 17.51 12.44
CA GLN A 115 6.65 17.61 11.41
C GLN A 115 6.22 16.85 10.15
N PRO A 116 6.60 17.32 8.95
CA PRO A 116 6.35 16.57 7.71
C PRO A 116 7.00 15.19 7.77
N LEU A 117 6.30 14.16 7.32
CA LEU A 117 6.83 12.78 7.28
C LEU A 117 8.17 12.69 6.54
N ALA A 118 8.35 13.51 5.50
CA ALA A 118 9.61 13.56 4.72
C ALA A 118 10.83 14.03 5.53
N SER A 119 10.63 14.74 6.64
CA SER A 119 11.73 15.21 7.49
C SER A 119 12.17 14.20 8.54
N LEU A 120 11.36 13.17 8.80
CA LEU A 120 11.64 12.19 9.84
C LEU A 120 12.72 11.21 9.42
N GLN A 121 13.62 10.93 10.35
CA GLN A 121 14.76 10.03 10.17
C GLN A 121 14.75 8.92 11.22
N ARG A 122 15.61 7.94 11.03
CA ARG A 122 15.84 6.88 12.01
C ARG A 122 16.30 7.48 13.35
N GLY A 123 15.62 7.07 14.43
CA GLY A 123 15.89 7.53 15.79
C GLY A 123 14.99 8.70 16.25
N ASP A 124 14.32 9.39 15.33
CA ASP A 124 13.33 10.41 15.71
C ASP A 124 12.19 9.77 16.48
N LEU A 125 11.58 10.53 17.37
CA LEU A 125 10.47 10.08 18.20
C LEU A 125 9.15 10.57 17.63
N VAL A 126 8.17 9.67 17.56
CA VAL A 126 6.79 9.99 17.13
C VAL A 126 5.80 9.63 18.22
N LEU A 127 4.69 10.37 18.28
CA LEU A 127 3.60 10.14 19.22
C LEU A 127 2.57 9.20 18.59
N THR A 128 2.10 8.25 19.35
CA THR A 128 1.08 7.28 18.96
C THR A 128 -0.30 7.62 19.49
N GLY A 129 -1.35 7.03 18.93
CA GLY A 129 -2.73 7.31 19.31
C GLY A 129 -3.09 6.91 20.74
N ASP A 130 -2.33 6.04 21.39
CA ASP A 130 -2.44 5.64 22.79
C ASP A 130 -1.61 6.52 23.74
N GLY A 131 -0.97 7.58 23.21
CA GLY A 131 -0.16 8.53 23.97
C GLY A 131 1.28 8.09 24.23
N ALA A 132 1.72 6.97 23.68
CA ALA A 132 3.11 6.54 23.79
C ALA A 132 4.02 7.34 22.87
N THR A 133 5.32 7.33 23.17
CA THR A 133 6.37 7.91 22.33
C THR A 133 7.27 6.77 21.86
N VAL A 134 7.39 6.59 20.55
CA VAL A 134 8.14 5.47 19.96
C VAL A 134 9.16 5.94 18.95
N PRO A 135 10.34 5.28 18.85
CA PRO A 135 11.36 5.66 17.90
C PRO A 135 11.04 5.15 16.48
N VAL A 136 11.38 5.96 15.50
CA VAL A 136 11.37 5.58 14.07
C VAL A 136 12.56 4.64 13.81
N LEU A 137 12.29 3.43 13.35
CA LEU A 137 13.35 2.51 12.92
C LEU A 137 13.76 2.78 11.48
N HIS A 138 12.78 2.99 10.60
CA HIS A 138 13.01 3.36 9.21
C HIS A 138 11.86 4.24 8.70
N ALA A 139 12.19 5.22 7.86
CA ALA A 139 11.25 5.97 7.03
C ALA A 139 11.44 5.51 5.59
N LEU A 140 10.43 4.83 5.05
CA LEU A 140 10.47 4.29 3.70
C LEU A 140 9.72 5.21 2.76
N LYS A 141 10.24 5.38 1.56
CA LYS A 141 9.61 6.19 0.52
C LYS A 141 9.56 5.45 -0.81
N ARG A 142 8.54 5.71 -1.59
CA ARG A 142 8.41 5.20 -2.95
C ARG A 142 7.62 6.17 -3.81
N GLU A 143 8.11 6.42 -5.00
CA GLU A 143 7.37 7.13 -6.02
C GLU A 143 6.42 6.17 -6.73
N MET A 144 5.14 6.57 -6.88
CA MET A 144 4.07 5.75 -7.44
C MET A 144 3.27 6.54 -8.47
N PRO A 145 2.77 5.88 -9.53
CA PRO A 145 1.87 6.52 -10.47
C PRO A 145 0.55 6.91 -9.79
N THR A 146 -0.04 8.04 -10.16
CA THR A 146 -1.31 8.55 -9.59
C THR A 146 -2.54 7.96 -10.27
N VAL A 147 -2.51 6.64 -10.55
CA VAL A 147 -3.58 5.91 -11.26
C VAL A 147 -3.99 4.63 -10.51
N GLY A 148 -5.20 4.20 -10.74
CA GLY A 148 -5.75 2.96 -10.20
C GLY A 148 -5.72 2.91 -8.67
N THR A 149 -5.18 1.85 -8.10
CA THR A 149 -5.07 1.67 -6.64
C THR A 149 -4.06 2.61 -5.97
N PHE A 150 -3.19 3.24 -6.76
CA PHE A 150 -2.21 4.22 -6.27
C PHE A 150 -2.71 5.66 -6.35
N GLN A 151 -3.87 5.89 -6.98
CA GLN A 151 -4.50 7.21 -6.95
C GLN A 151 -4.78 7.61 -5.49
N PRO A 152 -4.31 8.79 -5.04
CA PRO A 152 -4.51 9.19 -3.67
C PRO A 152 -5.98 9.42 -3.33
N ILE A 153 -6.24 9.24 -2.05
CA ILE A 153 -7.50 9.58 -1.40
C ILE A 153 -7.21 10.71 -0.44
N ARG A 154 -7.95 11.81 -0.56
CA ARG A 154 -7.90 12.91 0.39
C ARG A 154 -8.88 12.65 1.52
N LEU A 155 -8.35 12.56 2.72
CA LEU A 155 -9.10 12.52 3.96
C LEU A 155 -9.33 13.95 4.42
N ARG A 156 -10.59 14.30 4.74
CA ARG A 156 -10.99 15.67 5.02
C ARG A 156 -10.98 15.98 6.51
N ALA A 157 -10.42 17.12 6.84
CA ALA A 157 -10.62 17.71 8.15
C ALA A 157 -12.07 18.27 8.28
N PRO A 158 -12.65 18.27 9.47
CA PRO A 158 -12.08 17.82 10.76
C PRO A 158 -12.37 16.35 11.09
N TYR A 159 -12.81 15.54 10.12
CA TYR A 159 -13.19 14.15 10.36
C TYR A 159 -12.03 13.33 10.93
N PHE A 160 -12.34 12.36 11.78
CA PHE A 160 -11.39 11.44 12.42
C PHE A 160 -10.31 12.14 13.28
N GLY A 161 -10.58 13.39 13.71
CA GLY A 161 -9.63 14.19 14.47
C GLY A 161 -8.57 14.91 13.62
N LEU A 162 -8.73 14.90 12.29
CA LEU A 162 -7.81 15.59 11.39
C LEU A 162 -7.83 17.10 11.63
N LEU A 163 -6.65 17.69 11.74
CA LEU A 163 -6.43 19.15 11.86
C LEU A 163 -6.35 19.82 10.48
N GLN A 164 -6.00 19.05 9.46
CA GLN A 164 -5.95 19.46 8.06
C GLN A 164 -6.18 18.25 7.16
N ASP A 165 -6.52 18.48 5.91
CA ASP A 165 -6.64 17.44 4.91
C ASP A 165 -5.29 16.73 4.70
N ILE A 166 -5.32 15.40 4.55
CA ILE A 166 -4.13 14.60 4.21
C ILE A 166 -4.40 13.68 3.02
N ASP A 167 -3.39 13.47 2.20
CA ASP A 167 -3.46 12.56 1.06
C ASP A 167 -2.81 11.22 1.43
N VAL A 168 -3.55 10.14 1.17
CA VAL A 168 -3.13 8.77 1.51
C VAL A 168 -3.39 7.81 0.34
N ALA A 169 -2.68 6.69 0.29
CA ALA A 169 -3.02 5.62 -0.64
C ALA A 169 -4.32 4.89 -0.22
N SER A 170 -4.96 4.22 -1.17
CA SER A 170 -6.21 3.48 -0.95
C SER A 170 -6.12 2.44 0.18
N SER A 171 -4.94 1.87 0.37
CA SER A 171 -4.65 0.84 1.39
C SER A 171 -4.32 1.40 2.77
N GLN A 172 -4.09 2.71 2.93
CA GLN A 172 -3.83 3.28 4.26
C GLN A 172 -5.00 3.03 5.17
N ARG A 173 -4.71 2.61 6.39
CA ARG A 173 -5.74 2.36 7.40
C ARG A 173 -5.68 3.43 8.49
N LEU A 174 -6.86 3.98 8.81
CA LEU A 174 -7.08 4.80 9.99
C LEU A 174 -7.46 3.87 11.15
N VAL A 175 -6.95 4.13 12.32
CA VAL A 175 -7.33 3.39 13.53
C VAL A 175 -8.39 4.20 14.26
N LEU A 176 -9.64 3.74 14.19
CA LEU A 176 -10.77 4.39 14.85
C LEU A 176 -11.05 3.73 16.18
N SER A 177 -11.25 4.53 17.22
CA SER A 177 -11.55 4.12 18.59
C SER A 177 -12.69 4.95 19.18
N GLY A 178 -13.21 4.54 20.33
CA GLY A 178 -14.25 5.25 21.07
C GLY A 178 -15.51 4.42 21.26
N SER A 179 -16.47 4.98 22.05
CA SER A 179 -17.67 4.29 22.49
C SER A 179 -18.52 3.71 21.35
N GLU A 180 -18.55 4.37 20.20
CA GLU A 180 -19.29 3.88 19.04
C GLU A 180 -18.65 2.62 18.44
N VAL A 181 -17.31 2.56 18.41
CA VAL A 181 -16.59 1.37 17.93
C VAL A 181 -16.84 0.20 18.89
N GLU A 182 -16.77 0.46 20.19
CA GLU A 182 -17.06 -0.55 21.22
C GLU A 182 -18.51 -1.04 21.15
N TYR A 183 -19.46 -0.11 21.00
CA TYR A 183 -20.88 -0.45 20.93
C TYR A 183 -21.25 -1.23 19.67
N LEU A 184 -20.75 -0.82 18.51
CA LEU A 184 -21.11 -1.43 17.23
C LEU A 184 -20.36 -2.73 16.94
N LEU A 185 -19.10 -2.81 17.37
CA LEU A 185 -18.16 -3.84 16.91
C LEU A 185 -17.58 -4.68 18.05
N GLY A 186 -17.85 -4.31 19.32
CA GLY A 186 -17.28 -5.00 20.47
C GLY A 186 -15.75 -4.91 20.57
N GLN A 187 -15.14 -3.91 19.91
CA GLN A 187 -13.70 -3.72 19.84
C GLN A 187 -13.33 -2.34 20.36
N GLN A 188 -12.19 -2.22 21.04
CA GLN A 188 -11.68 -0.90 21.50
C GLN A 188 -11.25 0.00 20.34
N SER A 189 -10.72 -0.62 19.29
CA SER A 189 -10.29 0.09 18.10
C SER A 189 -10.29 -0.82 16.87
N VAL A 190 -10.50 -0.23 15.70
CA VAL A 190 -10.58 -0.95 14.43
C VAL A 190 -9.87 -0.17 13.32
N PRO A 191 -9.14 -0.85 12.43
CA PRO A 191 -8.53 -0.24 11.26
C PRO A 191 -9.55 -0.14 10.13
N VAL A 192 -9.69 1.04 9.56
CA VAL A 192 -10.56 1.34 8.44
C VAL A 192 -9.72 1.75 7.24
N PRO A 193 -9.69 0.98 6.15
CA PRO A 193 -9.01 1.36 4.92
C PRO A 193 -9.60 2.65 4.32
N ALA A 194 -8.74 3.55 3.87
CA ALA A 194 -9.16 4.83 3.28
C ALA A 194 -10.11 4.66 2.09
N CYS A 195 -9.94 3.59 1.29
CA CYS A 195 -10.83 3.31 0.16
C CYS A 195 -12.28 3.05 0.58
N HIS A 196 -12.53 2.58 1.80
CA HIS A 196 -13.88 2.36 2.31
C HIS A 196 -14.59 3.67 2.71
N LEU A 197 -13.83 4.73 2.93
CA LEU A 197 -14.36 6.06 3.27
C LEU A 197 -14.84 6.85 2.04
N LEU A 198 -14.51 6.40 0.83
CA LEU A 198 -14.93 7.07 -0.41
C LEU A 198 -16.46 7.08 -0.63
N ALA A 199 -17.17 6.18 0.03
CA ALA A 199 -18.65 6.15 0.02
C ALA A 199 -19.27 7.24 0.91
N THR A 200 -18.46 7.97 1.67
CA THR A 200 -18.91 8.98 2.64
C THR A 200 -18.40 10.37 2.25
N HIS A 201 -18.85 11.41 2.97
CA HIS A 201 -18.36 12.78 2.77
C HIS A 201 -16.97 13.05 3.39
N THR A 202 -16.39 12.07 4.08
CA THR A 202 -15.13 12.23 4.81
C THR A 202 -13.89 12.06 3.95
N ALA A 203 -14.05 11.51 2.74
CA ALA A 203 -12.95 11.25 1.82
C ALA A 203 -13.37 11.40 0.36
N TYR A 204 -12.43 11.75 -0.50
CA TYR A 204 -12.64 11.79 -1.94
C TYR A 204 -11.32 11.59 -2.70
N ARG A 205 -11.42 11.31 -4.00
CA ARG A 205 -10.25 11.25 -4.89
C ARG A 205 -9.97 12.65 -5.44
N PRO A 206 -8.85 13.29 -5.05
CA PRO A 206 -8.51 14.60 -5.59
C PRO A 206 -8.10 14.49 -7.06
N LYS A 207 -8.37 15.53 -7.82
CA LYS A 207 -7.79 15.69 -9.15
C LYS A 207 -6.31 16.03 -8.98
N ILE A 208 -5.43 15.20 -9.53
CA ILE A 208 -3.99 15.39 -9.46
C ILE A 208 -3.44 15.48 -10.88
N ASP A 209 -2.75 16.57 -11.16
CA ASP A 209 -2.16 16.81 -12.47
C ASP A 209 -0.78 16.17 -12.63
N LYS A 210 -0.17 15.72 -11.52
CA LYS A 210 1.13 15.05 -11.52
C LYS A 210 0.98 13.57 -11.87
N PRO A 211 1.78 13.03 -12.78
CA PRO A 211 1.70 11.61 -13.17
C PRO A 211 2.14 10.67 -12.04
N THR A 212 2.97 11.15 -11.12
CA THR A 212 3.49 10.40 -9.98
C THR A 212 3.39 11.20 -8.68
N MET A 213 3.38 10.52 -7.56
CA MET A 213 3.55 11.10 -6.23
C MET A 213 4.39 10.20 -5.34
N THR A 214 5.03 10.81 -4.33
CA THR A 214 5.81 10.08 -3.34
C THR A 214 4.92 9.70 -2.17
N TYR A 215 4.85 8.40 -1.91
CA TYR A 215 4.31 7.85 -0.66
C TYR A 215 5.44 7.50 0.29
N MET A 216 5.19 7.73 1.57
CA MET A 216 6.11 7.39 2.65
C MET A 216 5.39 6.60 3.75
N GLN A 217 6.16 5.86 4.54
CA GLN A 217 5.65 5.17 5.72
C GLN A 217 6.75 4.92 6.74
N LEU A 218 6.37 4.90 8.01
CA LEU A 218 7.27 4.62 9.11
C LEU A 218 7.23 3.13 9.46
N VAL A 219 8.40 2.56 9.70
CA VAL A 219 8.57 1.27 10.37
C VAL A 219 8.91 1.56 11.82
N LEU A 220 8.05 1.11 12.72
CA LEU A 220 8.19 1.29 14.17
C LEU A 220 8.57 -0.05 14.82
N PRO A 221 9.06 -0.07 16.08
CA PRO A 221 9.44 -1.30 16.77
C PRO A 221 8.32 -2.34 16.83
N ASP A 222 7.12 -1.90 17.15
CA ASP A 222 5.87 -2.64 17.08
C ASP A 222 4.99 -2.09 15.96
N HIS A 223 3.86 -2.76 15.69
CA HIS A 223 2.85 -2.25 14.77
C HIS A 223 1.99 -1.18 15.46
N ASP A 224 2.64 -0.09 15.86
CA ASP A 224 2.00 1.03 16.51
C ASP A 224 1.33 1.97 15.49
N ALA A 225 0.39 2.77 15.99
CA ALA A 225 -0.38 3.69 15.16
C ALA A 225 -0.02 5.14 15.50
N PRO A 226 0.86 5.80 14.73
CA PRO A 226 1.24 7.19 14.95
C PRO A 226 0.09 8.15 14.66
N LEU A 227 0.17 9.36 15.26
CA LEU A 227 -0.72 10.47 14.96
C LEU A 227 -0.24 11.20 13.70
N ALA A 228 -1.09 11.19 12.68
CA ALA A 228 -0.85 11.84 11.39
C ALA A 228 -1.91 12.92 11.13
N GLY A 229 -1.50 14.17 11.18
CA GLY A 229 -2.41 15.31 11.03
C GLY A 229 -3.55 15.37 12.05
N GLY A 230 -3.42 14.71 13.20
CA GLY A 230 -4.44 14.56 14.23
C GLY A 230 -5.18 13.23 14.21
N ALA A 231 -5.21 12.52 13.09
CA ALA A 231 -5.80 11.17 12.99
C ALA A 231 -4.79 10.09 13.40
N VAL A 232 -5.29 8.99 13.96
CA VAL A 232 -4.48 7.80 14.25
C VAL A 232 -4.43 6.93 13.00
N VAL A 233 -3.22 6.63 12.51
CA VAL A 233 -3.00 5.84 11.29
C VAL A 233 -2.08 4.65 11.55
N GLU A 234 -2.26 3.54 10.84
CA GLU A 234 -1.33 2.42 10.96
C GLU A 234 0.06 2.78 10.42
N SER A 235 1.12 2.37 11.12
CA SER A 235 2.48 2.30 10.60
C SER A 235 2.64 1.14 9.60
N LEU A 236 3.82 0.99 8.99
CA LEU A 236 4.04 -0.09 8.03
C LEU A 236 4.09 -1.45 8.74
N PHE A 237 3.08 -2.27 8.49
CA PHE A 237 3.09 -3.65 8.93
C PHE A 237 4.00 -4.49 8.04
N ILE A 238 5.09 -5.01 8.60
CA ILE A 238 6.02 -5.87 7.86
C ILE A 238 5.95 -7.35 8.29
N GLY A 239 5.15 -7.66 9.31
CA GLY A 239 4.98 -9.02 9.79
C GLY A 239 6.32 -9.68 10.14
N ARG A 240 6.50 -10.91 9.67
CA ARG A 240 7.73 -11.68 9.82
C ARG A 240 8.60 -11.68 8.56
N LEU A 241 8.53 -10.60 7.76
CA LEU A 241 9.20 -10.52 6.46
C LEU A 241 10.70 -10.80 6.54
N ARG A 242 11.36 -10.41 7.62
CA ARG A 242 12.79 -10.69 7.84
C ARG A 242 13.14 -12.19 7.87
N ARG A 243 12.15 -13.08 8.08
CA ARG A 243 12.37 -14.55 8.06
C ARG A 243 12.34 -15.13 6.66
N ASP A 244 11.69 -14.45 5.72
CA ASP A 244 11.58 -14.86 4.32
C ASP A 244 12.53 -14.06 3.44
N ARG A 245 13.69 -14.65 3.13
CA ARG A 245 14.72 -13.97 2.32
C ARG A 245 14.25 -13.60 0.92
N ALA A 246 13.44 -14.44 0.30
CA ALA A 246 12.97 -14.20 -1.06
C ALA A 246 11.99 -13.01 -1.11
N ARG A 247 11.04 -12.97 -0.18
CA ARG A 247 10.10 -11.85 -0.06
C ARG A 247 10.80 -10.57 0.38
N LEU A 248 11.74 -10.64 1.31
CA LEU A 248 12.52 -9.47 1.74
C LEU A 248 13.30 -8.89 0.55
N ALA A 249 14.00 -9.73 -0.21
CA ALA A 249 14.75 -9.31 -1.40
C ALA A 249 13.85 -8.72 -2.50
N ALA A 250 12.58 -9.10 -2.53
CA ALA A 250 11.60 -8.57 -3.48
C ALA A 250 10.92 -7.28 -3.01
N SER A 251 11.07 -6.91 -1.75
CA SER A 251 10.37 -5.79 -1.12
C SER A 251 11.17 -4.49 -1.14
N LEU A 252 10.50 -3.40 -0.77
CA LEU A 252 11.12 -2.09 -0.56
C LEU A 252 12.19 -2.10 0.56
N LEU A 253 12.15 -3.11 1.43
CA LEU A 253 13.08 -3.29 2.55
C LEU A 253 14.37 -4.05 2.16
N SER A 254 14.53 -4.44 0.89
CA SER A 254 15.65 -5.28 0.42
C SER A 254 17.04 -4.70 0.66
N GLY A 255 17.16 -3.36 0.68
CA GLY A 255 18.41 -2.64 0.93
C GLY A 255 18.74 -2.42 2.41
N LEU A 256 17.86 -2.83 3.34
CA LEU A 256 18.05 -2.63 4.76
C LEU A 256 18.73 -3.84 5.41
N ASP A 257 19.49 -3.57 6.48
CA ASP A 257 20.04 -4.66 7.29
C ASP A 257 18.90 -5.47 7.92
N ARG A 258 18.87 -6.75 7.58
CA ARG A 258 17.87 -7.71 8.07
C ARG A 258 17.80 -7.76 9.61
N ALA A 259 18.92 -7.56 10.29
CA ALA A 259 18.98 -7.60 11.76
C ALA A 259 18.29 -6.37 12.38
N SER A 260 18.25 -5.26 11.66
CA SER A 260 17.60 -4.01 12.12
C SER A 260 16.08 -3.99 11.90
N LEU A 261 15.52 -4.96 11.16
CA LEU A 261 14.09 -5.03 10.90
C LEU A 261 13.35 -5.66 12.09
N PRO A 262 12.27 -5.04 12.58
CA PRO A 262 11.44 -5.62 13.62
C PRO A 262 10.65 -6.82 13.12
N GLU A 263 10.03 -7.55 14.02
CA GLU A 263 9.01 -8.55 13.72
C GLU A 263 7.69 -8.08 14.30
N HIS A 264 6.77 -7.71 13.45
CA HIS A 264 5.41 -7.44 13.86
C HIS A 264 4.66 -8.77 13.97
N GLY A 265 4.14 -9.08 15.11
CA GLY A 265 3.41 -10.33 15.38
C GLY A 265 2.12 -10.42 14.53
N ARG A 266 0.97 -10.43 15.16
CA ARG A 266 -0.32 -10.24 14.46
C ARG A 266 -0.64 -8.75 14.43
N SER A 267 -1.34 -8.31 13.37
CA SER A 267 -1.96 -6.99 13.41
C SER A 267 -2.79 -6.87 14.69
N LYS A 268 -2.60 -5.81 15.44
CA LYS A 268 -3.34 -5.56 16.69
C LYS A 268 -4.86 -5.46 16.45
N TYR A 269 -5.27 -5.25 15.20
CA TYR A 269 -6.63 -4.85 14.87
C TYR A 269 -7.26 -5.75 13.80
N PRO A 270 -8.50 -6.23 13.97
CA PRO A 270 -9.24 -6.91 12.92
C PRO A 270 -9.68 -5.92 11.84
N VAL A 271 -9.39 -6.21 10.59
CA VAL A 271 -9.78 -5.34 9.47
C VAL A 271 -11.29 -5.36 9.27
N LEU A 272 -11.92 -4.19 9.26
CA LEU A 272 -13.35 -4.06 9.00
C LEU A 272 -13.70 -4.34 7.53
N ARG A 273 -14.87 -4.93 7.35
CA ARG A 273 -15.48 -5.02 6.02
C ARG A 273 -15.97 -3.63 5.57
N SER A 274 -16.07 -3.45 4.25
CA SER A 274 -16.46 -2.17 3.66
C SER A 274 -17.77 -1.62 4.20
N PHE A 275 -18.78 -2.46 4.37
CA PHE A 275 -20.09 -2.07 4.90
C PHE A 275 -19.98 -1.52 6.34
N ASP A 276 -19.31 -2.23 7.23
CA ASP A 276 -19.16 -1.83 8.63
C ASP A 276 -18.35 -0.52 8.75
N ALA A 277 -17.36 -0.35 7.89
CA ALA A 277 -16.54 0.87 7.82
C ALA A 277 -17.38 2.09 7.40
N THR A 278 -18.27 1.93 6.41
CA THR A 278 -19.16 3.00 5.95
C THR A 278 -20.14 3.40 7.05
N VAL A 279 -20.80 2.43 7.68
CA VAL A 279 -21.75 2.68 8.79
C VAL A 279 -21.08 3.42 9.95
N LEU A 280 -19.87 3.00 10.33
CA LEU A 280 -19.11 3.66 11.39
C LEU A 280 -18.72 5.10 11.02
N ALA A 281 -18.29 5.33 9.77
CA ALA A 281 -17.93 6.66 9.32
C ALA A 281 -19.14 7.62 9.26
N GLU A 282 -20.28 7.16 8.77
CA GLU A 282 -21.51 7.97 8.70
C GLU A 282 -22.01 8.39 10.09
N ARG A 283 -21.97 7.51 11.08
CA ARG A 283 -22.37 7.86 12.46
C ARG A 283 -21.46 8.91 13.11
N ARG A 284 -20.19 8.97 12.73
CA ARG A 284 -19.26 9.98 13.24
C ARG A 284 -19.42 11.35 12.57
N ILE A 285 -20.21 11.46 11.55
CA ILE A 285 -20.56 12.70 10.84
C ILE A 285 -21.84 13.31 11.42
N ALA A 286 -22.72 12.50 12.01
CA ALA A 286 -23.96 12.91 12.64
C ALA A 286 -23.71 13.47 14.05
#